data_a924433a2e50a2d2faaed044dee00a77
#
_entry.id   a924433a2e50a2d2faaed044dee00a77
#
_cell.length_a   1.000
_cell.length_b   1.000
_cell.length_c   1.000
_cell.angle_alpha   90.00
_cell.angle_beta   90.00
_cell.angle_gamma   90.00
#
_symmetry.space_group_name_H-M   'P 1'
#
loop_
_entity.id
_entity.type
_entity.pdbx_description
1 polymer ?
#
loop_
_entity_poly.entity_id
_entity_poly.type
_entity_poly.pdbx_seq_one_letter_code
_entity_poly.pdbx_strand_id
1 'polypeptide(L)'
;MKSGVMEAIATKVEAITDDDDELSSLCVWLDKGGYIALAREMDESDIECEYLDQINGFKPRRLEYKFEDTVLQLTLFDDEYFDRQHTLQQLKVKIPEGLVELDQVTECLESIFVR
;
A
#
# COMPACT_ATOMS: atom_id res chain seq x y z
N MET A 1 9.18 9.91 -21.16
CA MET A 1 8.67 10.59 -19.97
C MET A 1 8.77 9.67 -18.76
N LYS A 2 9.20 10.19 -17.63
CA LYS A 2 9.28 9.38 -16.42
C LYS A 2 7.90 9.14 -15.85
N SER A 3 7.68 7.94 -15.32
CA SER A 3 6.50 7.66 -14.52
C SER A 3 6.50 8.56 -13.29
N GLY A 4 5.31 8.98 -12.88
CA GLY A 4 5.18 9.84 -11.71
C GLY A 4 5.52 9.12 -10.42
N VAL A 5 6.15 9.83 -9.52
CA VAL A 5 6.44 9.38 -8.15
C VAL A 5 5.82 10.38 -7.19
N MET A 6 5.07 9.89 -6.21
CA MET A 6 4.54 10.74 -5.15
C MET A 6 5.20 10.36 -3.84
N GLU A 7 5.60 11.38 -3.08
CA GLU A 7 6.15 11.20 -1.75
C GLU A 7 5.18 11.80 -0.73
N ALA A 8 4.97 11.09 0.36
CA ALA A 8 4.06 11.52 1.42
C ALA A 8 4.56 11.01 2.77
N ILE A 9 3.95 11.52 3.83
CA ILE A 9 4.24 11.10 5.20
C ILE A 9 2.95 10.55 5.78
N ALA A 10 3.02 9.37 6.39
CA ALA A 10 1.86 8.75 7.02
C ALA A 10 1.47 9.53 8.27
N THR A 11 0.17 9.73 8.46
CA THR A 11 -0.38 10.33 9.67
C THR A 11 -1.06 9.30 10.55
N LYS A 12 -1.44 8.16 9.99
CA LYS A 12 -2.04 7.05 10.72
C LYS A 12 -1.79 5.78 9.93
N VAL A 13 -1.60 4.67 10.61
CA VAL A 13 -1.42 3.35 9.98
C VAL A 13 -2.24 2.32 10.73
N GLU A 14 -2.98 1.50 9.99
CA GLU A 14 -3.64 0.33 10.52
C GLU A 14 -3.12 -0.90 9.78
N ALA A 15 -2.52 -1.82 10.51
CA ALA A 15 -1.99 -3.06 9.96
C ALA A 15 -2.69 -4.24 10.64
N ILE A 16 -3.37 -5.05 9.84
CA ILE A 16 -4.08 -6.22 10.31
C ILE A 16 -3.53 -7.44 9.57
N THR A 17 -3.04 -8.43 10.32
CA THR A 17 -2.46 -9.63 9.74
C THR A 17 -3.30 -10.83 10.13
N ASP A 18 -3.87 -11.50 9.12
CA ASP A 18 -4.65 -12.74 9.28
C ASP A 18 -5.67 -12.65 10.41
N ASP A 19 -6.61 -11.71 10.27
CA ASP A 19 -7.68 -11.55 11.26
C ASP A 19 -8.66 -12.72 11.22
N ASP A 20 -9.73 -12.65 12.04
CA ASP A 20 -10.73 -13.70 12.11
C ASP A 20 -11.44 -13.96 10.79
N ASP A 21 -11.44 -12.98 9.89
CA ASP A 21 -12.01 -13.09 8.54
C ASP A 21 -10.99 -13.59 7.52
N GLU A 22 -9.82 -14.02 7.97
CA GLU A 22 -8.73 -14.50 7.12
C GLU A 22 -8.29 -13.44 6.10
N LEU A 23 -8.22 -12.20 6.55
CA LEU A 23 -7.87 -11.05 5.73
C LEU A 23 -6.65 -10.34 6.30
N SER A 24 -5.66 -10.06 5.45
CA SER A 24 -4.57 -9.16 5.80
C SER A 24 -4.79 -7.84 5.10
N SER A 25 -4.68 -6.74 5.83
CA SER A 25 -4.87 -5.43 5.26
C SER A 25 -3.94 -4.40 5.88
N LEU A 26 -3.50 -3.46 5.06
CA LEU A 26 -2.67 -2.34 5.47
C LEU A 26 -3.32 -1.07 4.93
N CYS A 27 -3.65 -0.16 5.83
CA CYS A 27 -4.20 1.14 5.45
C CYS A 27 -3.31 2.23 6.02
N VAL A 28 -2.85 3.13 5.15
CA VAL A 28 -1.94 4.21 5.52
C VAL A 28 -2.57 5.54 5.11
N TRP A 29 -2.88 6.39 6.08
CA TRP A 29 -3.41 7.72 5.83
C TRP A 29 -2.25 8.68 5.57
N LEU A 30 -2.44 9.59 4.61
CA LEU A 30 -1.38 10.45 4.08
C LEU A 30 -1.56 11.88 4.56
N ASP A 31 -0.44 12.58 4.80
CA ASP A 31 -0.44 13.97 5.24
C ASP A 31 -1.05 14.93 4.21
N LYS A 32 -1.04 14.54 2.94
CA LYS A 32 -1.61 15.34 1.85
C LYS A 32 -3.09 15.08 1.64
N GLY A 33 -3.69 14.26 2.50
CA GLY A 33 -5.09 13.84 2.38
C GLY A 33 -5.22 12.50 1.68
N GLY A 34 -6.31 11.78 1.98
CA GLY A 34 -6.54 10.46 1.42
C GLY A 34 -5.70 9.38 2.08
N TYR A 35 -5.70 8.20 1.48
CA TYR A 35 -5.03 7.03 2.01
C TYR A 35 -4.61 6.09 0.90
N ILE A 36 -3.71 5.16 1.22
CA ILE A 36 -3.42 3.99 0.40
C ILE A 36 -3.78 2.76 1.21
N ALA A 37 -4.55 1.86 0.63
CA ALA A 37 -4.96 0.62 1.29
C ALA A 37 -4.63 -0.58 0.42
N LEU A 38 -4.09 -1.61 1.05
CA LEU A 38 -3.80 -2.89 0.42
C LEU A 38 -4.49 -3.97 1.24
N ALA A 39 -5.12 -4.92 0.56
CA ALA A 39 -5.79 -6.02 1.23
C ALA A 39 -5.67 -7.29 0.41
N ARG A 40 -5.61 -8.42 1.11
CA ARG A 40 -5.59 -9.73 0.47
C ARG A 40 -6.24 -10.75 1.39
N GLU A 41 -7.23 -11.46 0.86
CA GLU A 41 -7.82 -12.59 1.56
C GLU A 41 -6.90 -13.80 1.46
N MET A 42 -6.90 -14.67 2.46
CA MET A 42 -5.97 -15.79 2.52
C MET A 42 -6.11 -16.77 1.37
N ASP A 43 -7.33 -16.97 0.87
CA ASP A 43 -7.61 -17.89 -0.23
C ASP A 43 -7.58 -17.21 -1.60
N GLU A 44 -7.31 -15.90 -1.64
CA GLU A 44 -7.26 -15.15 -2.89
C GLU A 44 -5.82 -14.93 -3.32
N SER A 45 -5.58 -14.95 -4.63
CA SER A 45 -4.25 -14.65 -5.17
C SER A 45 -4.05 -13.16 -5.44
N ASP A 46 -5.15 -12.42 -5.57
CA ASP A 46 -5.11 -11.02 -5.97
C ASP A 46 -5.04 -10.09 -4.78
N ILE A 47 -4.23 -9.03 -4.91
CA ILE A 47 -4.16 -7.95 -3.94
C ILE A 47 -5.14 -6.87 -4.38
N GLU A 48 -5.98 -6.41 -3.45
CA GLU A 48 -6.85 -5.26 -3.70
C GLU A 48 -6.15 -4.00 -3.24
N CYS A 49 -6.16 -2.98 -4.07
CA CYS A 49 -5.50 -1.71 -3.81
C CYS A 49 -6.50 -0.58 -3.95
N GLU A 50 -6.52 0.35 -2.96
CA GLU A 50 -7.30 1.58 -3.03
C GLU A 50 -6.36 2.76 -2.83
N TYR A 51 -6.49 3.78 -3.67
CA TYR A 51 -5.68 4.96 -3.59
C TYR A 51 -6.55 6.20 -3.46
N LEU A 52 -6.42 6.91 -2.36
CA LEU A 52 -7.13 8.13 -1.97
C LEU A 52 -8.62 7.92 -1.65
N ASP A 53 -9.33 7.06 -2.37
CA ASP A 53 -10.77 6.85 -2.20
C ASP A 53 -11.14 5.44 -2.63
N GLN A 54 -12.23 4.93 -2.07
CA GLN A 54 -12.75 3.59 -2.41
C GLN A 54 -13.12 3.46 -3.88
N ILE A 55 -13.57 4.54 -4.52
CA ILE A 55 -13.92 4.50 -5.95
C ILE A 55 -12.70 4.27 -6.83
N ASN A 56 -11.49 4.44 -6.29
CA ASN A 56 -10.25 4.18 -7.00
C ASN A 56 -9.68 2.80 -6.68
N GLY A 57 -10.53 1.87 -6.23
CA GLY A 57 -10.11 0.50 -5.94
C GLY A 57 -9.86 -0.30 -7.20
N PHE A 58 -8.82 -1.12 -7.19
CA PHE A 58 -8.47 -1.98 -8.32
C PHE A 58 -7.62 -3.16 -7.84
N LYS A 59 -7.50 -4.15 -8.71
CA LYS A 59 -6.65 -5.33 -8.46
C LYS A 59 -5.47 -5.29 -9.43
N PRO A 60 -4.30 -4.80 -8.99
CA PRO A 60 -3.16 -4.70 -9.90
C PRO A 60 -2.67 -6.09 -10.33
N ARG A 61 -2.26 -6.20 -11.60
CA ARG A 61 -1.68 -7.44 -12.11
C ARG A 61 -0.29 -7.65 -11.54
N ARG A 62 0.43 -6.57 -11.31
CA ARG A 62 1.76 -6.60 -10.72
C ARG A 62 1.95 -5.40 -9.82
N LEU A 63 2.18 -5.67 -8.55
CA LEU A 63 2.47 -4.64 -7.55
C LEU A 63 3.66 -5.14 -6.74
N GLU A 64 4.69 -4.31 -6.62
CA GLU A 64 5.86 -4.63 -5.81
C GLU A 64 5.99 -3.65 -4.66
N TYR A 65 6.55 -4.12 -3.56
CA TYR A 65 6.78 -3.28 -2.40
C TYR A 65 8.23 -3.37 -1.94
N LYS A 66 8.63 -2.31 -1.28
CA LYS A 66 9.91 -2.25 -0.59
C LYS A 66 9.68 -1.46 0.71
N PHE A 67 10.15 -1.98 1.82
CA PHE A 67 10.02 -1.29 3.09
C PHE A 67 11.38 -1.25 3.76
N GLU A 68 12.04 -0.10 3.67
CA GLU A 68 13.37 0.14 4.21
C GLU A 68 13.44 1.53 4.83
N ASP A 69 14.16 1.67 5.95
CA ASP A 69 14.38 2.96 6.61
C ASP A 69 13.07 3.70 6.90
N THR A 70 12.05 2.96 7.30
CA THR A 70 10.70 3.46 7.59
C THR A 70 9.97 4.03 6.38
N VAL A 71 10.46 3.79 5.18
CA VAL A 71 9.80 4.22 3.94
C VAL A 71 9.19 3.03 3.23
N LEU A 72 7.88 3.09 3.02
CA LEU A 72 7.16 2.10 2.21
C LEU A 72 7.11 2.60 0.78
N GLN A 73 7.65 1.82 -0.14
CA GLN A 73 7.60 2.11 -1.56
C GLN A 73 6.73 1.08 -2.26
N LEU A 74 5.76 1.55 -3.02
CA LEU A 74 4.87 0.72 -3.82
C LEU A 74 5.04 1.09 -5.28
N THR A 75 5.17 0.08 -6.14
CA THR A 75 5.44 0.29 -7.57
C THR A 75 4.48 -0.53 -8.41
N LEU A 76 3.81 0.14 -9.33
CA LEU A 76 3.01 -0.47 -10.39
C LEU A 76 3.79 -0.49 -11.69
N PHE A 77 3.36 -1.32 -12.63
CA PHE A 77 4.10 -1.56 -13.87
C PHE A 77 3.17 -1.48 -15.08
N ASP A 78 3.78 -1.34 -16.25
CA ASP A 78 3.09 -1.37 -17.53
C ASP A 78 2.06 -0.23 -17.65
N ASP A 79 0.80 -0.56 -17.87
CA ASP A 79 -0.27 0.40 -18.06
C ASP A 79 -1.16 0.57 -16.81
N GLU A 80 -0.65 0.14 -15.65
CA GLU A 80 -1.37 0.30 -14.39
C GLU A 80 -0.84 1.49 -13.60
N TYR A 81 -1.74 2.30 -13.07
CA TYR A 81 -1.41 3.55 -12.37
C TYR A 81 -2.24 3.69 -11.10
N PHE A 82 -1.65 4.28 -10.06
CA PHE A 82 -2.42 4.76 -8.90
C PHE A 82 -3.30 5.94 -9.30
N ASP A 83 -2.77 6.81 -10.16
CA ASP A 83 -3.48 7.94 -10.72
C ASP A 83 -3.11 8.02 -12.20
N ARG A 84 -4.05 7.64 -13.06
CA ARG A 84 -3.80 7.57 -14.49
C ARG A 84 -3.59 8.95 -15.09
N GLN A 85 -4.30 9.94 -14.60
CA GLN A 85 -4.20 11.31 -15.12
C GLN A 85 -2.78 11.86 -14.98
N HIS A 86 -2.10 11.51 -13.88
CA HIS A 86 -0.74 11.97 -13.58
C HIS A 86 0.32 10.91 -13.84
N THR A 87 -0.05 9.79 -14.45
CA THR A 87 0.82 8.64 -14.72
C THR A 87 1.59 8.20 -13.47
N LEU A 88 0.88 8.18 -12.33
CA LEU A 88 1.49 7.88 -11.03
C LEU A 88 1.63 6.38 -10.87
N GLN A 89 2.86 5.88 -10.86
CA GLN A 89 3.16 4.46 -10.72
C GLN A 89 3.95 4.11 -9.47
N GLN A 90 4.48 5.11 -8.76
CA GLN A 90 5.28 4.85 -7.58
C GLN A 90 4.87 5.75 -6.43
N LEU A 91 4.68 5.13 -5.27
CA LEU A 91 4.39 5.84 -4.02
C LEU A 91 5.54 5.57 -3.05
N LYS A 92 6.03 6.63 -2.42
CA LYS A 92 6.99 6.54 -1.33
C LYS A 92 6.38 7.21 -0.11
N VAL A 93 6.07 6.42 0.89
CA VAL A 93 5.40 6.91 2.09
C VAL A 93 6.28 6.67 3.30
N LYS A 94 6.69 7.74 3.95
CA LYS A 94 7.44 7.62 5.20
C LYS A 94 6.48 7.35 6.33
N ILE A 95 6.78 6.32 7.13
CA ILE A 95 6.01 5.96 8.30
C ILE A 95 6.82 6.38 9.53
N PRO A 96 6.46 7.52 10.18
CA PRO A 96 7.22 7.98 11.34
C PRO A 96 7.17 6.97 12.49
N GLU A 97 8.27 6.88 13.21
CA GLU A 97 8.32 6.04 14.41
C GLU A 97 7.28 6.53 15.42
N GLY A 98 6.63 5.59 16.09
CA GLY A 98 5.62 5.90 17.08
C GLY A 98 4.19 5.88 16.58
N LEU A 99 3.96 5.90 15.26
CA LEU A 99 2.60 5.75 14.71
C LEU A 99 2.10 4.33 14.81
N VAL A 100 2.99 3.37 14.64
CA VAL A 100 2.66 1.95 14.60
C VAL A 100 3.93 1.17 14.89
N GLU A 101 3.78 -0.04 15.39
CA GLU A 101 4.92 -0.94 15.52
C GLU A 101 5.41 -1.34 14.13
N LEU A 102 6.67 -1.04 13.81
CA LEU A 102 7.21 -1.32 12.48
C LEU A 102 7.21 -2.82 12.15
N ASP A 103 7.38 -3.66 13.17
CA ASP A 103 7.30 -5.11 12.98
C ASP A 103 5.91 -5.55 12.52
N GLN A 104 4.86 -4.87 12.97
CA GLN A 104 3.50 -5.15 12.53
C GLN A 104 3.31 -4.79 11.05
N VAL A 105 3.93 -3.71 10.61
CA VAL A 105 3.88 -3.31 9.20
C VAL A 105 4.60 -4.36 8.33
N THR A 106 5.79 -4.76 8.75
CA THR A 106 6.57 -5.77 8.04
C THR A 106 5.81 -7.10 7.93
N GLU A 107 5.27 -7.56 9.04
CA GLU A 107 4.50 -8.81 9.08
C GLU A 107 3.27 -8.74 8.18
N CYS A 108 2.58 -7.61 8.21
CA CYS A 108 1.40 -7.38 7.38
C CYS A 108 1.76 -7.40 5.88
N LEU A 109 2.84 -6.70 5.50
CA LEU A 109 3.31 -6.70 4.12
C LEU A 109 3.70 -8.09 3.65
N GLU A 110 4.39 -8.85 4.48
CA GLU A 110 4.73 -10.24 4.13
C GLU A 110 3.49 -11.07 3.93
N SER A 111 2.49 -10.91 4.78
CA SER A 111 1.23 -11.66 4.64
C SER A 111 0.48 -11.29 3.35
N ILE A 112 0.55 -10.04 2.93
CA ILE A 112 -0.11 -9.57 1.71
C ILE A 112 0.65 -10.02 0.46
N PHE A 113 1.97 -9.86 0.44
CA PHE A 113 2.77 -10.03 -0.77
C PHE A 113 3.45 -11.39 -0.91
N VAL A 114 3.79 -12.02 0.20
CA VAL A 114 4.58 -13.27 0.17
C VAL A 114 3.67 -14.44 0.49
N ARG A 115 3.47 -15.30 -0.49
CA ARG A 115 2.64 -16.49 -0.32
C ARG A 115 3.23 -17.69 -1.02
#